data_e83a26dbf97831e0adff02aea70595dc
#
_entry.id   e83a26dbf97831e0adff02aea70595dc
#
_cell.length_a   1.000
_cell.length_b   1.000
_cell.length_c   1.000
_cell.angle_alpha   90.00
_cell.angle_beta   90.00
_cell.angle_gamma   90.00
#
_symmetry.space_group_name_H-M   'P 1'
#
loop_
_entity.id
_entity.type
_entity.pdbx_description
1 polymer ?
#
loop_
_entity_poly.entity_id
_entity_poly.type
_entity_poly.pdbx_seq_one_letter_code
_entity_poly.pdbx_strand_id
1 'polypeptide(L)'
;MICNLLETISTKCQSLITNKKSFFYCALLMSLLSFSQSKISDQKVFLITLDGLRWQELFLGADSLLVKNENYVKHPEKLYDWAWREKPKDRRLALMPFVWNEVIEMGQIFGNRNLGSKVNLSNGMWFSYPGYNEILTGKADDQNIFSNDKIPNPNETILEQFAKTYDPVKVAAFASWDVFDYIVNQERSGVYTNCGFESSTDLPLNKEEILLNQLQNQIPSPWGTVRLDGFTHQYAKVYLDKHQPDFIYISYGETDDFAHDGDYESYLKAAKNTDNLIKDLWKYAQQSNYYKDKTTFIITTDHGRGTNPIDSWKGHGDEIEGSDQAWIIMFGKGVSNKGEISKTNQLFSNQIAPSIREFLDLPQKKEEGYGIPINLN
;
A
#
# COMPACT_ATOMS: atom_id res chain seq x y z
N MET A 1 32.24 10.02 15.91
CA MET A 1 33.22 8.93 16.10
C MET A 1 33.91 8.53 14.79
N ILE A 2 33.21 8.51 13.67
CA ILE A 2 33.74 8.14 12.33
C ILE A 2 34.67 9.22 11.76
N CYS A 3 34.39 10.52 11.97
CA CYS A 3 35.29 11.60 11.50
C CYS A 3 36.71 11.56 12.10
N ASN A 4 36.84 11.23 13.37
CA ASN A 4 38.15 11.13 14.03
C ASN A 4 38.96 9.90 13.56
N LEU A 5 38.31 8.88 13.04
CA LEU A 5 39.00 7.71 12.50
C LEU A 5 39.58 7.98 11.11
N LEU A 6 38.90 8.78 10.29
CA LEU A 6 39.32 9.17 8.95
C LEU A 6 40.54 10.13 8.97
N GLU A 7 40.60 11.05 9.92
CA GLU A 7 41.75 11.93 10.10
C GLU A 7 43.01 11.18 10.59
N THR A 8 42.84 10.19 11.47
CA THR A 8 43.93 9.36 11.99
C THR A 8 44.48 8.43 10.92
N ILE A 9 43.66 7.97 9.97
CA ILE A 9 44.10 7.14 8.83
C ILE A 9 44.82 8.01 7.78
N SER A 10 44.33 9.23 7.52
CA SER A 10 44.94 10.15 6.56
C SER A 10 46.37 10.58 6.97
N THR A 11 46.58 10.90 8.26
CA THR A 11 47.87 11.29 8.78
C THR A 11 48.91 10.15 8.84
N LYS A 12 48.46 8.90 9.06
CA LYS A 12 49.34 7.72 9.00
C LYS A 12 49.72 7.29 7.57
N CYS A 13 48.85 7.53 6.58
CA CYS A 13 49.19 7.26 5.18
C CYS A 13 50.22 8.21 4.58
N GLN A 14 50.27 9.48 5.01
CA GLN A 14 51.26 10.43 4.51
C GLN A 14 52.72 10.13 4.93
N SER A 15 52.93 9.39 6.03
CA SER A 15 54.26 9.01 6.50
C SER A 15 54.83 7.71 5.86
N LEU A 16 54.08 7.02 5.03
CA LEU A 16 54.42 5.70 4.45
C LEU A 16 54.71 5.76 2.93
N ILE A 17 54.75 6.95 2.30
CA ILE A 17 54.92 7.09 0.83
C ILE A 17 56.40 7.18 0.40
N THR A 18 57.30 6.47 1.02
CA THR A 18 58.72 6.40 0.57
C THR A 18 59.10 5.08 -0.10
N ASN A 19 58.17 4.15 -0.28
CA ASN A 19 58.50 2.86 -0.89
C ASN A 19 57.44 2.42 -1.92
N LYS A 20 57.85 2.20 -3.19
CA LYS A 20 56.95 1.81 -4.30
C LYS A 20 56.03 0.61 -3.99
N LYS A 21 56.43 -0.28 -3.08
CA LYS A 21 55.59 -1.41 -2.63
C LYS A 21 54.48 -0.98 -1.71
N SER A 22 54.65 0.05 -0.87
CA SER A 22 53.62 0.59 0.02
C SER A 22 52.53 1.34 -0.74
N PHE A 23 52.87 1.99 -1.86
CA PHE A 23 51.88 2.66 -2.72
C PHE A 23 50.89 1.66 -3.37
N PHE A 24 51.39 0.47 -3.75
CA PHE A 24 50.55 -0.57 -4.33
C PHE A 24 49.59 -1.19 -3.29
N TYR A 25 49.98 -1.33 -2.03
CA TYR A 25 49.15 -1.82 -0.94
C TYR A 25 48.10 -0.76 -0.53
N CYS A 26 48.44 0.52 -0.49
CA CYS A 26 47.45 1.58 -0.23
C CYS A 26 46.44 1.74 -1.37
N ALA A 27 46.87 1.61 -2.63
CA ALA A 27 45.99 1.63 -3.78
C ALA A 27 45.04 0.38 -3.81
N LEU A 28 45.53 -0.80 -3.41
CA LEU A 28 44.75 -2.02 -3.27
C LEU A 28 43.75 -1.93 -2.10
N LEU A 29 44.14 -1.31 -0.98
CA LEU A 29 43.24 -1.06 0.15
C LEU A 29 42.19 0.02 -0.17
N MET A 30 42.54 1.06 -0.95
CA MET A 30 41.53 2.04 -1.42
C MET A 30 40.57 1.46 -2.45
N SER A 31 40.98 0.48 -3.27
CA SER A 31 40.11 -0.23 -4.19
C SER A 31 39.19 -1.23 -3.49
N LEU A 32 39.58 -1.74 -2.31
CA LEU A 32 38.75 -2.59 -1.45
C LEU A 32 37.79 -1.76 -0.56
N LEU A 33 38.04 -0.47 -0.39
CA LEU A 33 37.14 0.49 0.28
C LEU A 33 36.19 1.20 -0.71
N SER A 34 36.21 0.83 -1.98
CA SER A 34 35.05 1.05 -2.86
C SER A 34 33.94 0.16 -2.34
N PHE A 35 33.37 0.52 -1.18
CA PHE A 35 32.00 0.14 -0.86
C PHE A 35 31.21 0.51 -2.10
N SER A 36 30.74 -0.49 -2.80
CA SER A 36 29.65 -0.32 -3.72
C SER A 36 28.57 0.39 -2.91
N GLN A 37 28.51 1.72 -2.98
CA GLN A 37 27.26 2.40 -2.69
C GLN A 37 26.29 1.75 -3.65
N SER A 38 25.46 0.86 -3.15
CA SER A 38 24.32 0.34 -3.88
C SER A 38 23.66 1.60 -4.43
N LYS A 39 23.66 1.73 -5.75
CA LYS A 39 23.04 2.88 -6.40
C LYS A 39 21.58 2.77 -5.98
N ILE A 40 21.12 3.66 -5.09
CA ILE A 40 19.74 3.69 -4.63
C ILE A 40 18.90 3.69 -5.91
N SER A 41 17.95 2.76 -6.00
CA SER A 41 17.02 2.74 -7.10
C SER A 41 16.39 4.13 -7.25
N ASP A 42 16.41 4.69 -8.47
CA ASP A 42 15.71 5.96 -8.73
C ASP A 42 14.17 5.74 -8.77
N GLN A 43 13.74 4.50 -8.57
CA GLN A 43 12.33 4.12 -8.57
C GLN A 43 11.68 4.45 -7.23
N LYS A 44 10.46 4.95 -7.30
CA LYS A 44 9.60 5.30 -6.16
C LYS A 44 8.41 4.37 -6.12
N VAL A 45 7.93 4.05 -4.93
CA VAL A 45 6.77 3.15 -4.78
C VAL A 45 5.68 3.82 -3.95
N PHE A 46 4.47 3.80 -4.49
CA PHE A 46 3.24 4.15 -3.80
C PHE A 46 2.44 2.86 -3.63
N LEU A 47 2.41 2.33 -2.41
CA LEU A 47 1.56 1.21 -2.03
C LEU A 47 0.26 1.75 -1.45
N ILE A 48 -0.88 1.31 -1.97
CA ILE A 48 -2.21 1.77 -1.55
C ILE A 48 -3.08 0.54 -1.27
N THR A 49 -3.77 0.54 -0.14
CA THR A 49 -4.76 -0.50 0.16
C THR A 49 -6.15 0.10 0.36
N LEU A 50 -7.16 -0.61 -0.11
CA LEU A 50 -8.57 -0.36 0.14
C LEU A 50 -9.08 -1.49 1.02
N ASP A 51 -9.38 -1.20 2.28
CA ASP A 51 -9.83 -2.21 3.24
C ASP A 51 -11.13 -2.87 2.78
N GLY A 52 -11.10 -4.19 2.66
CA GLY A 52 -12.26 -5.03 2.39
C GLY A 52 -13.04 -4.74 1.10
N LEU A 53 -12.45 -4.06 0.09
CA LEU A 53 -13.12 -3.86 -1.19
C LEU A 53 -13.13 -5.17 -1.99
N ARG A 54 -14.33 -5.72 -2.23
CA ARG A 54 -14.48 -6.99 -2.94
C ARG A 54 -14.03 -6.91 -4.40
N TRP A 55 -13.49 -8.01 -4.92
CA TRP A 55 -13.16 -8.11 -6.35
C TRP A 55 -14.41 -7.95 -7.24
N GLN A 56 -15.60 -8.31 -6.74
CA GLN A 56 -16.86 -8.18 -7.47
C GLN A 56 -17.11 -6.73 -7.85
N GLU A 57 -17.05 -5.81 -6.91
CA GLU A 57 -17.26 -4.38 -7.22
C GLU A 57 -16.16 -3.83 -8.09
N LEU A 58 -14.90 -4.19 -7.86
CA LEU A 58 -13.80 -3.74 -8.72
C LEU A 58 -14.02 -4.16 -10.18
N PHE A 59 -14.31 -5.43 -10.44
CA PHE A 59 -14.35 -5.98 -11.81
C PHE A 59 -15.74 -5.98 -12.45
N LEU A 60 -16.81 -6.02 -11.66
CA LEU A 60 -18.18 -6.14 -12.16
C LEU A 60 -19.01 -4.87 -11.90
N GLY A 61 -18.52 -3.96 -11.05
CA GLY A 61 -19.25 -2.78 -10.59
C GLY A 61 -20.33 -3.14 -9.56
N ALA A 62 -21.34 -2.30 -9.41
CA ALA A 62 -22.41 -2.49 -8.44
C ALA A 62 -23.06 -3.88 -8.55
N ASP A 63 -23.23 -4.55 -7.40
CA ASP A 63 -23.88 -5.87 -7.31
C ASP A 63 -25.38 -5.75 -7.56
N SER A 64 -25.90 -6.62 -8.44
CA SER A 64 -27.30 -6.61 -8.86
C SER A 64 -28.30 -6.93 -7.74
N LEU A 65 -27.86 -7.69 -6.73
CA LEU A 65 -28.72 -8.09 -5.61
C LEU A 65 -28.69 -7.05 -4.47
N LEU A 66 -27.63 -6.24 -4.41
CA LEU A 66 -27.43 -5.23 -3.36
C LEU A 66 -27.91 -3.84 -3.78
N VAL A 67 -27.71 -3.44 -5.03
CA VAL A 67 -27.91 -2.06 -5.50
C VAL A 67 -29.34 -1.51 -5.34
N LYS A 68 -30.34 -2.38 -5.28
CA LYS A 68 -31.75 -2.03 -5.03
C LYS A 68 -32.31 -2.61 -3.72
N ASN A 69 -31.46 -3.20 -2.89
CA ASN A 69 -31.91 -3.82 -1.66
C ASN A 69 -32.09 -2.76 -0.56
N GLU A 70 -33.33 -2.50 -0.20
CA GLU A 70 -33.72 -1.50 0.81
C GLU A 70 -33.16 -1.79 2.22
N ASN A 71 -32.72 -3.01 2.50
CA ASN A 71 -32.03 -3.33 3.75
C ASN A 71 -30.62 -2.72 3.80
N TYR A 72 -29.99 -2.41 2.65
CA TYR A 72 -28.61 -1.96 2.53
C TYR A 72 -28.47 -0.63 1.81
N VAL A 73 -29.55 -0.09 1.24
CA VAL A 73 -29.52 1.14 0.44
C VAL A 73 -30.66 2.05 0.87
N LYS A 74 -30.33 3.25 1.33
CA LYS A 74 -31.33 4.25 1.76
C LYS A 74 -32.06 4.91 0.57
N HIS A 75 -31.40 5.04 -0.57
CA HIS A 75 -31.93 5.70 -1.75
C HIS A 75 -31.72 4.83 -3.01
N PRO A 76 -32.41 3.66 -3.11
CA PRO A 76 -32.17 2.66 -4.15
C PRO A 76 -32.21 3.23 -5.59
N GLU A 77 -33.19 4.07 -5.90
CA GLU A 77 -33.31 4.66 -7.24
C GLU A 77 -32.12 5.59 -7.57
N LYS A 78 -31.70 6.43 -6.61
CA LYS A 78 -30.55 7.32 -6.81
C LYS A 78 -29.26 6.52 -6.98
N LEU A 79 -29.07 5.48 -6.19
CA LEU A 79 -27.90 4.61 -6.32
C LEU A 79 -27.90 3.90 -7.67
N TYR A 80 -29.04 3.35 -8.05
CA TYR A 80 -29.20 2.66 -9.32
C TYR A 80 -28.90 3.57 -10.52
N ASP A 81 -29.36 4.79 -10.52
CA ASP A 81 -29.14 5.75 -11.62
C ASP A 81 -27.64 6.00 -11.90
N TRP A 82 -26.83 6.16 -10.89
CA TRP A 82 -25.40 6.43 -11.11
C TRP A 82 -24.52 5.18 -11.13
N ALA A 83 -24.83 4.12 -10.35
CA ALA A 83 -23.97 2.97 -10.18
C ALA A 83 -24.32 1.80 -11.11
N TRP A 84 -25.60 1.67 -11.49
CA TRP A 84 -26.01 0.53 -12.28
C TRP A 84 -25.85 0.76 -13.79
N ARG A 85 -25.43 -0.27 -14.48
CA ARG A 85 -25.47 -0.46 -15.94
C ARG A 85 -25.69 -1.92 -16.23
N GLU A 86 -26.28 -2.26 -17.37
CA GLU A 86 -26.56 -3.65 -17.74
C GLU A 86 -25.31 -4.51 -17.88
N LYS A 87 -24.26 -3.94 -18.52
CA LYS A 87 -23.00 -4.66 -18.74
C LYS A 87 -22.04 -4.43 -17.58
N PRO A 88 -21.39 -5.47 -17.04
CA PRO A 88 -20.38 -5.34 -15.99
C PRO A 88 -19.28 -4.34 -16.31
N LYS A 89 -18.80 -4.30 -17.59
CA LYS A 89 -17.81 -3.34 -18.03
C LYS A 89 -18.22 -1.89 -17.84
N ASP A 90 -19.50 -1.60 -18.11
CA ASP A 90 -20.03 -0.24 -17.98
C ASP A 90 -20.28 0.11 -16.50
N ARG A 91 -20.68 -0.88 -15.67
CA ARG A 91 -20.86 -0.70 -14.22
C ARG A 91 -19.54 -0.39 -13.51
N ARG A 92 -18.50 -1.19 -13.75
CA ARG A 92 -17.17 -0.98 -13.14
C ARG A 92 -16.57 0.36 -13.57
N LEU A 93 -16.82 0.77 -14.82
CA LEU A 93 -16.41 2.07 -15.33
C LEU A 93 -17.16 3.22 -14.63
N ALA A 94 -18.45 3.07 -14.32
CA ALA A 94 -19.22 4.05 -13.56
C ALA A 94 -18.71 4.16 -12.11
N LEU A 95 -18.24 3.04 -11.53
CA LEU A 95 -17.74 2.98 -10.16
C LEU A 95 -16.31 3.51 -10.04
N MET A 96 -15.37 2.98 -10.82
CA MET A 96 -13.93 3.31 -10.75
C MET A 96 -13.40 3.75 -12.13
N PRO A 97 -13.77 4.97 -12.57
CA PRO A 97 -13.44 5.44 -13.92
C PRO A 97 -11.93 5.63 -14.16
N PHE A 98 -11.13 5.98 -13.15
CA PHE A 98 -9.70 6.12 -13.33
C PHE A 98 -9.03 4.75 -13.59
N VAL A 99 -9.38 3.75 -12.79
CA VAL A 99 -8.87 2.38 -13.00
C VAL A 99 -9.21 1.88 -14.40
N TRP A 100 -10.46 2.03 -14.84
CA TRP A 100 -10.96 1.38 -16.07
C TRP A 100 -10.84 2.20 -17.34
N ASN A 101 -10.46 3.49 -17.29
CA ASN A 101 -10.12 4.28 -18.48
C ASN A 101 -8.62 4.56 -18.63
N GLU A 102 -7.90 4.71 -17.50
CA GLU A 102 -6.52 5.18 -17.54
C GLU A 102 -5.54 4.09 -17.08
N VAL A 103 -5.74 3.50 -15.90
CA VAL A 103 -4.81 2.49 -15.36
C VAL A 103 -4.75 1.23 -16.21
N ILE A 104 -5.90 0.80 -16.77
CA ILE A 104 -5.96 -0.36 -17.66
C ILE A 104 -5.04 -0.24 -18.88
N GLU A 105 -4.78 0.98 -19.34
CA GLU A 105 -3.93 1.25 -20.51
C GLU A 105 -2.44 1.41 -20.16
N MET A 106 -2.09 1.51 -18.87
CA MET A 106 -0.71 1.75 -18.43
C MET A 106 -0.18 0.77 -17.40
N GLY A 107 -0.92 -0.31 -17.11
CA GLY A 107 -0.53 -1.27 -16.10
C GLY A 107 -1.08 -2.67 -16.28
N GLN A 108 -1.16 -3.41 -15.18
CA GLN A 108 -1.70 -4.76 -15.09
C GLN A 108 -2.68 -4.86 -13.93
N ILE A 109 -3.83 -5.49 -14.16
CA ILE A 109 -4.91 -5.65 -13.20
C ILE A 109 -5.21 -7.14 -13.04
N PHE A 110 -4.96 -7.69 -11.84
CA PHE A 110 -5.11 -9.10 -11.50
C PHE A 110 -6.27 -9.29 -10.52
N GLY A 111 -6.98 -10.41 -10.64
CA GLY A 111 -8.02 -10.80 -9.68
C GLY A 111 -9.41 -10.99 -10.27
N ASN A 112 -9.61 -10.77 -11.60
CA ASN A 112 -10.89 -11.07 -12.22
C ASN A 112 -11.09 -12.59 -12.35
N ARG A 113 -11.80 -13.14 -11.37
CA ARG A 113 -12.06 -14.58 -11.29
C ARG A 113 -12.86 -15.12 -12.47
N ASN A 114 -13.72 -14.29 -13.07
CA ASN A 114 -14.48 -14.67 -14.27
C ASN A 114 -13.58 -14.85 -15.52
N LEU A 115 -12.39 -14.27 -15.49
CA LEU A 115 -11.39 -14.42 -16.57
C LEU A 115 -10.29 -15.44 -16.21
N GLY A 116 -10.41 -16.15 -15.07
CA GLY A 116 -9.43 -17.11 -14.61
C GLY A 116 -8.16 -16.47 -14.04
N SER A 117 -8.24 -15.22 -13.62
CA SER A 117 -7.20 -14.53 -12.86
C SER A 117 -7.59 -14.53 -11.39
N LYS A 118 -6.80 -15.17 -10.53
CA LYS A 118 -7.11 -15.31 -9.11
C LYS A 118 -5.99 -14.73 -8.28
N VAL A 119 -6.36 -13.91 -7.31
CA VAL A 119 -5.51 -13.45 -6.21
C VAL A 119 -6.18 -13.84 -4.91
N ASN A 120 -5.45 -14.47 -3.99
CA ASN A 120 -5.95 -14.87 -2.69
C ASN A 120 -5.00 -14.42 -1.58
N LEU A 121 -5.50 -14.39 -0.36
CA LEU A 121 -4.68 -14.39 0.83
C LEU A 121 -4.01 -15.77 1.00
N SER A 122 -2.79 -15.81 1.53
CA SER A 122 -2.13 -17.05 1.93
C SER A 122 -2.28 -17.33 3.42
N ASN A 123 -2.66 -16.32 4.24
CA ASN A 123 -3.08 -16.53 5.62
C ASN A 123 -4.46 -17.20 5.69
N GLY A 124 -4.75 -17.90 6.78
CA GLY A 124 -6.03 -18.59 7.01
C GLY A 124 -7.04 -17.79 7.82
N MET A 125 -6.73 -16.53 8.20
CA MET A 125 -7.57 -15.72 9.07
C MET A 125 -8.57 -14.85 8.29
N TRP A 126 -8.20 -14.37 7.11
CA TRP A 126 -9.02 -13.63 6.14
C TRP A 126 -9.68 -12.36 6.71
N PHE A 127 -8.92 -11.61 7.50
CA PHE A 127 -9.31 -10.30 8.03
C PHE A 127 -8.13 -9.35 8.11
N SER A 128 -8.34 -8.11 8.56
CA SER A 128 -7.48 -6.95 8.28
C SER A 128 -6.04 -7.12 8.76
N TYR A 129 -5.75 -7.29 10.06
CA TYR A 129 -4.37 -7.31 10.51
C TYR A 129 -3.53 -8.43 9.87
N PRO A 130 -3.98 -9.72 9.82
CA PRO A 130 -3.28 -10.77 9.09
C PRO A 130 -3.09 -10.47 7.61
N GLY A 131 -4.10 -9.90 6.93
CA GLY A 131 -4.02 -9.48 5.54
C GLY A 131 -2.96 -8.39 5.32
N TYR A 132 -2.96 -7.35 6.14
CA TYR A 132 -1.94 -6.29 6.10
C TYR A 132 -0.55 -6.80 6.44
N ASN A 133 -0.43 -7.69 7.43
CA ASN A 133 0.85 -8.34 7.72
C ASN A 133 1.38 -9.08 6.49
N GLU A 134 0.54 -9.85 5.83
CA GLU A 134 0.93 -10.61 4.63
C GLU A 134 1.40 -9.69 3.50
N ILE A 135 0.66 -8.61 3.20
CA ILE A 135 1.02 -7.59 2.20
C ILE A 135 2.36 -6.94 2.51
N LEU A 136 2.58 -6.56 3.78
CA LEU A 136 3.73 -5.74 4.18
C LEU A 136 4.98 -6.55 4.49
N THR A 137 4.86 -7.84 4.80
CA THR A 137 6.01 -8.69 5.11
C THR A 137 6.37 -9.63 3.96
N GLY A 138 5.38 -10.06 3.19
CA GLY A 138 5.49 -11.09 2.16
C GLY A 138 5.30 -12.51 2.71
N LYS A 139 4.74 -12.64 3.93
CA LYS A 139 4.53 -13.93 4.62
C LYS A 139 3.29 -13.89 5.49
N ALA A 140 2.47 -14.95 5.43
CA ALA A 140 1.42 -15.20 6.43
C ALA A 140 2.04 -15.62 7.77
N ASP A 141 1.44 -15.20 8.89
CA ASP A 141 1.90 -15.57 10.23
C ASP A 141 0.71 -15.71 11.20
N ASP A 142 -0.14 -16.69 10.94
CA ASP A 142 -1.37 -16.93 11.70
C ASP A 142 -1.12 -17.36 13.15
N GLN A 143 0.13 -17.73 13.49
CA GLN A 143 0.50 -18.09 14.86
C GLN A 143 0.67 -16.86 15.76
N ASN A 144 1.17 -15.76 15.21
CA ASN A 144 1.45 -14.54 15.96
C ASN A 144 0.47 -13.41 15.64
N ILE A 145 -0.18 -13.45 14.46
CA ILE A 145 -1.15 -12.43 14.02
C ILE A 145 -2.50 -13.10 13.80
N PHE A 146 -3.32 -13.12 14.84
CA PHE A 146 -4.61 -13.83 14.87
C PHE A 146 -5.77 -12.98 15.42
N SER A 147 -5.56 -11.66 15.56
CA SER A 147 -6.58 -10.69 15.97
C SER A 147 -6.30 -9.32 15.35
N ASN A 148 -7.27 -8.42 15.45
CA ASN A 148 -7.13 -6.99 15.12
C ASN A 148 -6.69 -6.14 16.34
N ASP A 149 -6.17 -6.77 17.38
CA ASP A 149 -5.72 -6.07 18.58
C ASP A 149 -4.48 -5.22 18.32
N LYS A 150 -4.31 -4.17 19.11
CA LYS A 150 -3.15 -3.27 19.08
C LYS A 150 -1.92 -3.94 19.70
N ILE A 151 -1.44 -4.99 19.06
CA ILE A 151 -0.24 -5.75 19.42
C ILE A 151 0.84 -5.48 18.38
N PRO A 152 2.05 -5.01 18.77
CA PRO A 152 3.10 -4.72 17.81
C PRO A 152 3.48 -5.93 16.95
N ASN A 153 3.49 -5.76 15.64
CA ASN A 153 3.84 -6.80 14.68
C ASN A 153 5.26 -7.35 14.96
N PRO A 154 5.41 -8.65 15.24
CA PRO A 154 6.73 -9.23 15.46
C PRO A 154 7.55 -9.31 14.17
N ASN A 155 6.90 -9.30 13.01
CA ASN A 155 7.52 -9.47 11.70
C ASN A 155 8.09 -8.15 11.16
N GLU A 156 9.23 -8.23 10.48
CA GLU A 156 9.82 -7.09 9.79
C GLU A 156 9.04 -6.77 8.51
N THR A 157 8.43 -5.59 8.45
CA THR A 157 7.73 -5.11 7.27
C THR A 157 8.69 -4.63 6.17
N ILE A 158 8.21 -4.53 4.94
CA ILE A 158 8.97 -3.93 3.83
C ILE A 158 9.28 -2.44 4.09
N LEU A 159 8.43 -1.73 4.82
CA LEU A 159 8.67 -0.36 5.27
C LEU A 159 9.87 -0.28 6.22
N GLU A 160 9.90 -1.17 7.22
CA GLU A 160 11.01 -1.29 8.17
C GLU A 160 12.31 -1.71 7.46
N GLN A 161 12.25 -2.66 6.55
CA GLN A 161 13.40 -3.08 5.75
C GLN A 161 13.96 -1.91 4.93
N PHE A 162 13.08 -1.09 4.33
CA PHE A 162 13.49 0.10 3.59
C PHE A 162 14.17 1.12 4.51
N ALA A 163 13.56 1.44 5.66
CA ALA A 163 14.10 2.37 6.63
C ALA A 163 15.49 1.97 7.17
N LYS A 164 15.70 0.66 7.38
CA LYS A 164 17.00 0.11 7.80
C LYS A 164 18.07 0.12 6.71
N THR A 165 17.65 -0.03 5.45
CA THR A 165 18.58 -0.14 4.31
C THR A 165 18.98 1.22 3.78
N TYR A 166 18.05 2.16 3.77
CA TYR A 166 18.22 3.50 3.20
C TYR A 166 18.04 4.59 4.27
N ASP A 167 17.30 5.65 3.95
CA ASP A 167 17.01 6.75 4.85
C ASP A 167 15.58 6.60 5.41
N PRO A 168 15.38 6.50 6.73
CA PRO A 168 14.06 6.39 7.32
C PRO A 168 13.13 7.59 7.00
N VAL A 169 13.67 8.77 6.71
CA VAL A 169 12.87 9.94 6.27
C VAL A 169 12.26 9.71 4.87
N LYS A 170 12.79 8.76 4.10
CA LYS A 170 12.32 8.44 2.75
C LYS A 170 11.24 7.35 2.70
N VAL A 171 10.68 6.98 3.84
CA VAL A 171 9.55 6.05 3.94
C VAL A 171 8.54 6.53 4.97
N ALA A 172 7.25 6.41 4.67
CA ALA A 172 6.18 6.78 5.58
C ALA A 172 4.92 5.95 5.34
N ALA A 173 4.07 5.85 6.37
CA ALA A 173 2.77 5.20 6.30
C ALA A 173 1.65 6.13 6.81
N PHE A 174 0.55 6.17 6.07
CA PHE A 174 -0.67 6.91 6.39
C PHE A 174 -1.85 5.96 6.35
N ALA A 175 -2.63 5.89 7.42
CA ALA A 175 -3.74 4.96 7.47
C ALA A 175 -4.98 5.58 8.13
N SER A 176 -6.15 5.18 7.65
CA SER A 176 -7.41 5.59 8.26
C SER A 176 -7.65 4.89 9.59
N TRP A 177 -7.21 3.64 9.72
CA TRP A 177 -7.36 2.83 10.93
C TRP A 177 -6.22 3.03 11.94
N ASP A 178 -6.52 3.15 13.22
CA ASP A 178 -5.58 3.46 14.30
C ASP A 178 -4.72 2.27 14.78
N VAL A 179 -4.90 1.07 14.20
CA VAL A 179 -4.06 -0.11 14.49
C VAL A 179 -2.76 -0.11 13.68
N PHE A 180 -2.66 0.75 12.66
CA PHE A 180 -1.51 0.71 11.76
C PHE A 180 -0.16 1.02 12.39
N ASP A 181 -0.09 1.77 13.49
CA ASP A 181 1.15 1.96 14.25
C ASP A 181 1.71 0.64 14.77
N TYR A 182 0.82 -0.29 15.12
CA TYR A 182 1.15 -1.63 15.57
C TYR A 182 1.47 -2.57 14.39
N ILE A 183 0.73 -2.47 13.28
CA ILE A 183 0.97 -3.25 12.06
C ILE A 183 2.35 -2.93 11.48
N VAL A 184 2.72 -1.64 11.40
CA VAL A 184 4.05 -1.17 10.95
C VAL A 184 5.11 -1.35 12.03
N ASN A 185 4.69 -1.54 13.29
CA ASN A 185 5.53 -1.53 14.49
C ASN A 185 6.41 -0.27 14.53
N GLN A 186 5.74 0.89 14.59
CA GLN A 186 6.36 2.22 14.50
C GLN A 186 7.52 2.38 15.49
N GLU A 187 7.36 1.91 16.73
CA GLU A 187 8.38 2.00 17.78
C GLU A 187 9.69 1.28 17.38
N ARG A 188 9.58 0.07 16.81
CA ARG A 188 10.74 -0.71 16.38
C ARG A 188 11.29 -0.24 15.03
N SER A 189 10.41 0.05 14.09
CA SER A 189 10.78 0.36 12.70
C SER A 189 11.37 1.75 12.53
N GLY A 190 10.95 2.71 13.37
CA GLY A 190 11.26 4.13 13.22
C GLY A 190 10.64 4.77 11.97
N VAL A 191 9.74 4.08 11.28
CA VAL A 191 8.99 4.61 10.14
C VAL A 191 8.01 5.67 10.63
N TYR A 192 7.97 6.82 9.97
CA TYR A 192 6.96 7.82 10.26
C TYR A 192 5.58 7.27 9.90
N THR A 193 4.68 7.30 10.88
CA THR A 193 3.27 6.94 10.71
C THR A 193 2.37 8.14 11.05
N ASN A 194 1.19 8.18 10.44
CA ASN A 194 0.09 9.03 10.85
C ASN A 194 -1.21 8.26 10.63
N CYS A 195 -1.73 7.67 11.67
CA CYS A 195 -2.78 6.66 11.64
C CYS A 195 -3.98 7.05 12.50
N GLY A 196 -5.18 6.59 12.12
CA GLY A 196 -6.40 6.90 12.85
C GLY A 196 -6.59 8.41 13.02
N PHE A 197 -6.88 8.84 14.25
CA PHE A 197 -7.14 10.25 14.57
C PHE A 197 -5.90 11.05 14.97
N GLU A 198 -4.70 10.56 14.63
CA GLU A 198 -3.47 11.29 14.93
C GLU A 198 -3.40 12.60 14.16
N SER A 199 -3.00 13.64 14.88
CA SER A 199 -2.63 14.91 14.27
C SER A 199 -1.23 14.83 13.67
N SER A 200 -0.94 15.62 12.64
CA SER A 200 0.46 15.80 12.21
C SER A 200 1.26 16.44 13.35
N THR A 201 2.40 15.83 13.68
CA THR A 201 3.36 16.31 14.69
C THR A 201 4.73 16.59 14.09
N ASP A 202 4.86 16.55 12.78
CA ASP A 202 6.09 16.70 12.01
C ASP A 202 6.54 18.17 11.93
N LEU A 203 7.24 18.62 12.97
CA LEU A 203 7.64 20.01 13.17
C LEU A 203 8.73 20.48 12.19
N PRO A 204 8.69 21.76 11.76
CA PRO A 204 7.62 22.75 12.01
C PRO A 204 6.38 22.46 11.19
N LEU A 205 5.19 22.55 11.80
CA LEU A 205 3.93 22.38 11.07
C LEU A 205 3.74 23.52 10.04
N ASN A 206 3.33 23.16 8.85
CA ASN A 206 2.90 24.13 7.84
C ASN A 206 1.41 24.50 8.04
N LYS A 207 0.89 25.39 7.21
CA LYS A 207 -0.51 25.88 7.32
C LYS A 207 -1.53 24.80 7.04
N GLU A 208 -1.24 23.93 6.10
CA GLU A 208 -2.08 22.81 5.68
C GLU A 208 -2.17 21.77 6.81
N GLU A 209 -1.07 21.43 7.45
CA GLU A 209 -1.04 20.51 8.62
C GLU A 209 -1.84 21.09 9.79
N ILE A 210 -1.68 22.37 10.10
CA ILE A 210 -2.45 23.04 11.16
C ILE A 210 -3.95 23.00 10.85
N LEU A 211 -4.33 23.29 9.60
CA LEU A 211 -5.73 23.25 9.17
C LEU A 211 -6.30 21.83 9.25
N LEU A 212 -5.57 20.82 8.77
CA LEU A 212 -6.00 19.41 8.84
C LEU A 212 -6.21 18.95 10.27
N ASN A 213 -5.26 19.27 11.19
CA ASN A 213 -5.38 18.98 12.62
C ASN A 213 -6.65 19.62 13.22
N GLN A 214 -6.98 20.87 12.84
CA GLN A 214 -8.19 21.53 13.29
C GLN A 214 -9.46 20.89 12.71
N LEU A 215 -9.50 20.63 11.41
CA LEU A 215 -10.66 20.06 10.73
C LEU A 215 -10.96 18.64 11.22
N GLN A 216 -9.94 17.80 11.44
CA GLN A 216 -10.13 16.45 11.96
C GLN A 216 -10.83 16.44 13.32
N ASN A 217 -10.52 17.43 14.20
CA ASN A 217 -11.19 17.57 15.49
C ASN A 217 -12.61 18.16 15.40
N GLN A 218 -12.97 18.80 14.29
CA GLN A 218 -14.27 19.45 14.09
C GLN A 218 -15.25 18.61 13.27
N ILE A 219 -14.75 17.71 12.45
CA ILE A 219 -15.54 16.86 11.56
C ILE A 219 -15.56 15.44 12.17
N PRO A 220 -16.70 15.02 12.75
CA PRO A 220 -16.78 13.71 13.38
C PRO A 220 -16.72 12.60 12.33
N SER A 221 -15.96 11.55 12.62
CA SER A 221 -16.09 10.28 11.91
C SER A 221 -17.28 9.49 12.47
N PRO A 222 -17.99 8.69 11.67
CA PRO A 222 -19.00 7.77 12.18
C PRO A 222 -18.40 6.65 13.04
N TRP A 223 -17.09 6.40 12.94
CA TRP A 223 -16.38 5.33 13.64
C TRP A 223 -15.40 5.85 14.69
N GLY A 224 -15.15 5.02 15.71
CA GLY A 224 -14.28 5.42 16.84
C GLY A 224 -12.79 5.14 16.62
N THR A 225 -12.44 4.28 15.64
CA THR A 225 -11.06 3.82 15.38
C THR A 225 -10.57 4.14 13.96
N VAL A 226 -11.48 4.53 13.06
CA VAL A 226 -11.18 4.81 11.66
C VAL A 226 -11.59 6.24 11.31
N ARG A 227 -10.62 7.05 10.89
CA ARG A 227 -10.89 8.39 10.37
C ARG A 227 -11.34 8.33 8.91
N LEU A 228 -11.98 9.40 8.44
CA LEU A 228 -12.36 9.51 7.03
C LEU A 228 -11.12 9.51 6.12
N ASP A 229 -11.20 8.77 5.01
CA ASP A 229 -10.12 8.58 4.04
C ASP A 229 -9.58 9.89 3.45
N GLY A 230 -10.44 10.90 3.36
CA GLY A 230 -10.05 12.23 2.93
C GLY A 230 -8.97 12.87 3.81
N PHE A 231 -9.00 12.66 5.14
CA PHE A 231 -7.95 13.13 6.04
C PHE A 231 -6.65 12.36 5.83
N THR A 232 -6.72 11.03 5.77
CA THR A 232 -5.56 10.17 5.47
C THR A 232 -4.85 10.61 4.20
N HIS A 233 -5.63 10.83 3.15
CA HIS A 233 -5.14 11.30 1.86
C HIS A 233 -4.44 12.67 1.95
N GLN A 234 -5.05 13.64 2.62
CA GLN A 234 -4.48 14.98 2.69
C GLN A 234 -3.24 15.03 3.58
N TYR A 235 -3.19 14.32 4.71
CA TYR A 235 -1.97 14.19 5.50
C TYR A 235 -0.83 13.55 4.68
N ALA A 236 -1.13 12.49 3.92
CA ALA A 236 -0.15 11.88 3.03
C ALA A 236 0.38 12.86 1.97
N LYS A 237 -0.50 13.66 1.35
CA LYS A 237 -0.09 14.65 0.34
C LYS A 237 0.79 15.75 0.91
N VAL A 238 0.45 16.27 2.08
CA VAL A 238 1.28 17.30 2.73
C VAL A 238 2.67 16.75 3.07
N TYR A 239 2.75 15.49 3.52
CA TYR A 239 4.02 14.81 3.75
C TYR A 239 4.81 14.58 2.46
N LEU A 240 4.14 14.20 1.37
CA LEU A 240 4.76 14.06 0.04
C LEU A 240 5.42 15.37 -0.42
N ASP A 241 4.76 16.51 -0.22
CA ASP A 241 5.30 17.83 -0.55
C ASP A 241 6.52 18.20 0.31
N LYS A 242 6.47 17.87 1.60
CA LYS A 242 7.46 18.28 2.58
C LYS A 242 8.73 17.41 2.54
N HIS A 243 8.60 16.09 2.41
CA HIS A 243 9.68 15.12 2.59
C HIS A 243 10.08 14.36 1.34
N GLN A 244 9.21 14.29 0.35
CA GLN A 244 9.44 13.53 -0.88
C GLN A 244 9.95 12.09 -0.59
N PRO A 245 9.16 11.25 0.12
CA PRO A 245 9.55 9.87 0.40
C PRO A 245 9.71 9.07 -0.90
N ASP A 246 10.64 8.12 -0.89
CA ASP A 246 10.84 7.18 -2.00
C ASP A 246 9.83 6.02 -1.95
N PHE A 247 9.36 5.71 -0.75
CA PHE A 247 8.35 4.72 -0.51
C PHE A 247 7.26 5.27 0.42
N ILE A 248 6.02 5.33 -0.04
CA ILE A 248 4.87 5.72 0.76
C ILE A 248 3.82 4.62 0.74
N TYR A 249 3.26 4.34 1.92
CA TYR A 249 2.11 3.46 2.10
C TYR A 249 0.90 4.26 2.55
N ILE A 250 -0.24 4.05 1.88
CA ILE A 250 -1.51 4.70 2.22
C ILE A 250 -2.60 3.65 2.32
N SER A 251 -3.25 3.54 3.48
CA SER A 251 -4.35 2.60 3.72
C SER A 251 -5.65 3.35 3.93
N TYR A 252 -6.60 3.14 3.03
CA TYR A 252 -7.95 3.66 3.09
C TYR A 252 -8.88 2.65 3.75
N GLY A 253 -9.72 3.08 4.69
CA GLY A 253 -10.53 2.21 5.55
C GLY A 253 -12.04 2.25 5.28
N GLU A 254 -12.57 3.32 4.69
CA GLU A 254 -14.02 3.57 4.60
C GLU A 254 -14.81 2.42 3.96
N THR A 255 -14.23 1.68 3.01
CA THR A 255 -14.94 0.58 2.34
C THR A 255 -15.26 -0.56 3.30
N ASP A 256 -14.38 -0.88 4.24
CA ASP A 256 -14.62 -1.93 5.22
C ASP A 256 -15.71 -1.53 6.22
N ASP A 257 -15.58 -0.36 6.81
CA ASP A 257 -16.51 0.11 7.83
C ASP A 257 -17.93 0.29 7.30
N PHE A 258 -18.11 0.87 6.11
CA PHE A 258 -19.44 0.98 5.49
C PHE A 258 -20.05 -0.38 5.14
N ALA A 259 -19.23 -1.37 4.81
CA ALA A 259 -19.71 -2.73 4.60
C ALA A 259 -20.19 -3.36 5.92
N HIS A 260 -19.43 -3.21 7.02
CA HIS A 260 -19.84 -3.65 8.35
C HIS A 260 -21.14 -2.98 8.82
N ASP A 261 -21.31 -1.70 8.54
CA ASP A 261 -22.55 -0.96 8.80
C ASP A 261 -23.72 -1.42 7.95
N GLY A 262 -23.46 -2.22 6.90
CA GLY A 262 -24.48 -2.65 5.95
C GLY A 262 -24.96 -1.51 5.03
N ASP A 263 -24.20 -0.43 4.88
CA ASP A 263 -24.51 0.71 4.01
C ASP A 263 -23.83 0.54 2.64
N TYR A 264 -24.46 -0.21 1.75
CA TYR A 264 -23.93 -0.48 0.40
C TYR A 264 -23.84 0.78 -0.46
N GLU A 265 -24.70 1.76 -0.23
CA GLU A 265 -24.64 3.04 -0.95
C GLU A 265 -23.32 3.78 -0.59
N SER A 266 -23.00 3.88 0.70
CA SER A 266 -21.78 4.52 1.17
C SER A 266 -20.52 3.71 0.82
N TYR A 267 -20.58 2.38 0.88
CA TYR A 267 -19.52 1.49 0.43
C TYR A 267 -19.13 1.74 -1.04
N LEU A 268 -20.09 1.82 -1.95
CA LEU A 268 -19.82 2.16 -3.36
C LEU A 268 -19.32 3.60 -3.53
N LYS A 269 -19.82 4.55 -2.74
CA LYS A 269 -19.34 5.94 -2.76
C LYS A 269 -17.90 6.02 -2.28
N ALA A 270 -17.53 5.28 -1.22
CA ALA A 270 -16.15 5.20 -0.73
C ALA A 270 -15.23 4.63 -1.82
N ALA A 271 -15.60 3.50 -2.45
CA ALA A 271 -14.82 2.92 -3.55
C ALA A 271 -14.62 3.92 -4.71
N LYS A 272 -15.68 4.64 -5.10
CA LYS A 272 -15.60 5.67 -6.14
C LYS A 272 -14.74 6.86 -5.71
N ASN A 273 -14.83 7.27 -4.45
CA ASN A 273 -13.99 8.34 -3.91
C ASN A 273 -12.52 7.93 -3.93
N THR A 274 -12.21 6.71 -3.50
CA THR A 274 -10.84 6.19 -3.50
C THR A 274 -10.24 6.13 -4.90
N ASP A 275 -11.01 5.78 -5.93
CA ASP A 275 -10.56 5.88 -7.34
C ASP A 275 -10.13 7.31 -7.70
N ASN A 276 -10.87 8.34 -7.22
CA ASN A 276 -10.49 9.73 -7.40
C ASN A 276 -9.24 10.13 -6.59
N LEU A 277 -9.09 9.62 -5.35
CA LEU A 277 -7.91 9.87 -4.51
C LEU A 277 -6.65 9.26 -5.15
N ILE A 278 -6.75 8.05 -5.71
CA ILE A 278 -5.66 7.40 -6.45
C ILE A 278 -5.31 8.21 -7.71
N LYS A 279 -6.30 8.67 -8.45
CA LYS A 279 -6.10 9.56 -9.60
C LYS A 279 -5.39 10.86 -9.20
N ASP A 280 -5.74 11.44 -8.08
CA ASP A 280 -5.10 12.66 -7.56
C ASP A 280 -3.62 12.41 -7.23
N LEU A 281 -3.29 11.29 -6.53
CA LEU A 281 -1.90 10.89 -6.26
C LEU A 281 -1.11 10.63 -7.55
N TRP A 282 -1.73 9.97 -8.55
CA TRP A 282 -1.09 9.77 -9.84
C TRP A 282 -0.78 11.08 -10.54
N LYS A 283 -1.74 12.00 -10.60
CA LYS A 283 -1.53 13.34 -11.18
C LYS A 283 -0.43 14.11 -10.43
N TYR A 284 -0.45 14.06 -9.10
CA TYR A 284 0.59 14.65 -8.27
C TYR A 284 1.97 14.09 -8.64
N ALA A 285 2.10 12.77 -8.71
CA ALA A 285 3.35 12.12 -9.07
C ALA A 285 3.83 12.53 -10.48
N GLN A 286 2.93 12.61 -11.47
CA GLN A 286 3.29 13.02 -12.84
C GLN A 286 3.59 14.50 -13.00
N GLN A 287 3.20 15.34 -12.05
CA GLN A 287 3.51 16.78 -12.05
C GLN A 287 4.79 17.10 -11.27
N SER A 288 5.24 16.19 -10.41
CA SER A 288 6.45 16.36 -9.58
C SER A 288 7.71 15.95 -10.34
N ASN A 289 8.72 16.82 -10.40
CA ASN A 289 10.03 16.46 -10.96
C ASN A 289 10.72 15.30 -10.20
N TYR A 290 10.36 15.09 -8.94
CA TYR A 290 10.91 14.02 -8.11
C TYR A 290 10.31 12.66 -8.44
N TYR A 291 8.99 12.61 -8.74
CA TYR A 291 8.24 11.38 -8.93
C TYR A 291 7.96 11.02 -10.38
N LYS A 292 7.90 12.02 -11.27
CA LYS A 292 7.51 11.83 -12.68
C LYS A 292 8.35 10.77 -13.36
N ASP A 293 7.69 9.83 -14.03
CA ASP A 293 8.28 8.72 -14.78
C ASP A 293 9.18 7.77 -13.94
N LYS A 294 9.15 7.89 -12.61
CA LYS A 294 9.94 7.10 -11.66
C LYS A 294 9.08 6.29 -10.69
N THR A 295 7.79 6.53 -10.64
CA THR A 295 6.92 5.97 -9.62
C THR A 295 6.14 4.77 -10.12
N THR A 296 6.13 3.72 -9.32
CA THR A 296 5.27 2.54 -9.42
C THR A 296 4.15 2.65 -8.41
N PHE A 297 2.94 2.47 -8.86
CA PHE A 297 1.75 2.34 -8.01
C PHE A 297 1.39 0.86 -7.87
N ILE A 298 1.15 0.44 -6.65
CA ILE A 298 0.65 -0.90 -6.30
C ILE A 298 -0.60 -0.69 -5.46
N ILE A 299 -1.73 -1.20 -5.93
CA ILE A 299 -3.01 -1.05 -5.25
C ILE A 299 -3.60 -2.42 -5.01
N THR A 300 -4.11 -2.68 -3.81
CA THR A 300 -4.68 -3.96 -3.44
C THR A 300 -5.74 -3.81 -2.35
N THR A 301 -6.35 -4.92 -1.95
CA THR A 301 -7.15 -5.05 -0.74
C THR A 301 -6.47 -6.03 0.21
N ASP A 302 -6.71 -5.89 1.49
CA ASP A 302 -6.18 -6.75 2.53
C ASP A 302 -6.97 -8.06 2.70
N HIS A 303 -8.28 -8.02 2.42
CA HIS A 303 -9.17 -9.20 2.36
C HIS A 303 -10.37 -8.96 1.44
N GLY A 304 -11.08 -10.02 1.15
CA GLY A 304 -12.38 -10.00 0.49
C GLY A 304 -13.53 -10.04 1.49
N ARG A 305 -14.74 -10.31 0.98
CA ARG A 305 -15.96 -10.43 1.78
C ARG A 305 -16.87 -11.50 1.22
N GLY A 306 -17.84 -11.93 2.02
CA GLY A 306 -18.81 -12.92 1.61
C GLY A 306 -19.72 -12.48 0.47
N THR A 307 -20.38 -13.46 -0.12
CA THR A 307 -21.31 -13.24 -1.24
C THR A 307 -22.63 -14.00 -1.02
N ASN A 308 -22.55 -15.15 -0.39
CA ASN A 308 -23.70 -16.01 -0.14
C ASN A 308 -23.62 -16.64 1.26
N PRO A 309 -24.67 -16.52 2.10
CA PRO A 309 -25.93 -15.79 1.82
C PRO A 309 -25.69 -14.30 1.58
N ILE A 310 -26.67 -13.60 0.98
CA ILE A 310 -26.48 -12.19 0.56
C ILE A 310 -25.99 -11.30 1.68
N ASP A 311 -26.43 -11.50 2.92
CA ASP A 311 -26.04 -10.72 4.09
C ASP A 311 -24.54 -10.85 4.46
N SER A 312 -23.85 -11.91 3.98
CA SER A 312 -22.43 -12.14 4.24
C SER A 312 -21.51 -11.12 3.59
N TRP A 313 -22.00 -10.28 2.65
CA TRP A 313 -21.21 -9.18 2.06
C TRP A 313 -20.71 -8.16 3.10
N LYS A 314 -21.40 -8.08 4.25
CA LYS A 314 -21.00 -7.21 5.37
C LYS A 314 -19.84 -7.74 6.17
N GLY A 315 -19.55 -9.04 6.05
CA GLY A 315 -18.57 -9.73 6.89
C GLY A 315 -17.41 -10.32 6.10
N HIS A 316 -16.39 -10.68 6.85
CA HIS A 316 -15.18 -11.36 6.42
C HIS A 316 -14.67 -12.28 7.55
N GLY A 317 -13.62 -13.05 7.32
CA GLY A 317 -13.06 -14.02 8.24
C GLY A 317 -13.07 -15.43 7.68
N ASP A 318 -12.43 -16.36 8.36
CA ASP A 318 -12.17 -17.73 7.92
C ASP A 318 -13.43 -18.60 7.73
N GLU A 319 -14.52 -18.25 8.39
CA GLU A 319 -15.80 -18.92 8.22
C GLU A 319 -16.65 -18.37 7.05
N ILE A 320 -16.21 -17.27 6.41
CA ILE A 320 -16.98 -16.58 5.36
C ILE A 320 -16.33 -16.81 4.01
N GLU A 321 -16.98 -17.66 3.17
CA GLU A 321 -16.50 -17.94 1.82
C GLU A 321 -16.38 -16.66 0.98
N GLY A 322 -15.20 -16.45 0.39
CA GLY A 322 -14.86 -15.26 -0.41
C GLY A 322 -14.03 -14.22 0.33
N SER A 323 -13.86 -14.33 1.64
CA SER A 323 -13.02 -13.41 2.42
C SER A 323 -11.52 -13.53 2.09
N ASP A 324 -11.09 -14.68 1.56
CA ASP A 324 -9.73 -14.91 1.06
C ASP A 324 -9.46 -14.28 -0.32
N GLN A 325 -10.48 -13.72 -0.98
CA GLN A 325 -10.41 -13.28 -2.37
C GLN A 325 -9.97 -11.83 -2.48
N ALA A 326 -8.76 -11.64 -2.96
CA ALA A 326 -8.15 -10.34 -3.18
C ALA A 326 -8.01 -9.99 -4.68
N TRP A 327 -7.37 -8.87 -4.94
CA TRP A 327 -7.01 -8.37 -6.26
C TRP A 327 -5.76 -7.49 -6.16
N ILE A 328 -5.03 -7.31 -7.26
CA ILE A 328 -3.82 -6.49 -7.32
C ILE A 328 -3.86 -5.66 -8.60
N ILE A 329 -3.54 -4.37 -8.49
CA ILE A 329 -3.33 -3.45 -9.60
C ILE A 329 -1.90 -2.91 -9.50
N MET A 330 -1.16 -2.97 -10.60
CA MET A 330 0.18 -2.39 -10.69
C MET A 330 0.31 -1.55 -11.95
N PHE A 331 0.86 -0.34 -11.85
CA PHE A 331 1.10 0.52 -13.01
C PHE A 331 2.21 1.53 -12.75
N GLY A 332 2.71 2.14 -13.83
CA GLY A 332 3.78 3.11 -13.78
C GLY A 332 5.15 2.50 -14.10
N LYS A 333 6.20 3.02 -13.47
CA LYS A 333 7.60 2.63 -13.77
C LYS A 333 7.84 1.14 -13.51
N GLY A 334 8.40 0.44 -14.50
CA GLY A 334 8.75 -0.98 -14.36
C GLY A 334 7.58 -1.95 -14.55
N VAL A 335 6.38 -1.47 -14.89
CA VAL A 335 5.21 -2.31 -15.16
C VAL A 335 4.84 -2.22 -16.63
N SER A 336 4.75 -3.37 -17.31
CA SER A 336 4.30 -3.40 -18.71
C SER A 336 2.77 -3.23 -18.79
N ASN A 337 2.29 -2.57 -19.86
CA ASN A 337 0.88 -2.28 -20.08
C ASN A 337 0.15 -3.47 -20.73
N LYS A 338 -0.28 -4.43 -19.93
CA LYS A 338 -1.04 -5.62 -20.38
C LYS A 338 -2.54 -5.54 -20.06
N GLY A 339 -2.98 -4.51 -19.33
CA GLY A 339 -4.38 -4.31 -18.97
C GLY A 339 -4.90 -5.35 -17.99
N GLU A 340 -6.14 -5.78 -18.19
CA GLU A 340 -6.80 -6.78 -17.36
C GLU A 340 -6.27 -8.18 -17.67
N ILE A 341 -5.61 -8.79 -16.70
CA ILE A 341 -4.94 -10.08 -16.85
C ILE A 341 -5.95 -11.24 -16.78
N SER A 342 -5.84 -12.16 -17.72
CA SER A 342 -6.66 -13.37 -17.80
C SER A 342 -5.80 -14.63 -17.79
N LYS A 343 -6.36 -15.76 -17.29
CA LYS A 343 -5.74 -17.10 -17.35
C LYS A 343 -4.31 -17.13 -16.80
N THR A 344 -4.10 -16.52 -15.64
CA THR A 344 -2.81 -16.55 -14.96
C THR A 344 -2.74 -17.66 -13.91
N ASN A 345 -1.53 -18.02 -13.48
CA ASN A 345 -1.35 -18.81 -12.28
C ASN A 345 -1.93 -18.08 -11.07
N GLN A 346 -2.31 -18.85 -10.04
CA GLN A 346 -2.77 -18.30 -8.77
C GLN A 346 -1.73 -17.34 -8.19
N LEU A 347 -2.14 -16.11 -7.89
CA LEU A 347 -1.35 -15.14 -7.14
C LEU A 347 -1.82 -15.06 -5.70
N PHE A 348 -0.94 -14.55 -4.83
CA PHE A 348 -1.22 -14.34 -3.41
C PHE A 348 -0.75 -12.97 -2.95
N SER A 349 -1.38 -12.42 -1.91
CA SER A 349 -1.03 -11.12 -1.33
C SER A 349 0.40 -11.08 -0.78
N ASN A 350 0.95 -12.22 -0.35
CA ASN A 350 2.35 -12.35 0.10
C ASN A 350 3.39 -12.08 -1.01
N GLN A 351 2.98 -11.94 -2.28
CA GLN A 351 3.86 -11.60 -3.39
C GLN A 351 4.09 -10.09 -3.55
N ILE A 352 3.33 -9.25 -2.82
CA ILE A 352 3.42 -7.79 -2.91
C ILE A 352 4.74 -7.28 -2.35
N ALA A 353 5.10 -7.61 -1.10
CA ALA A 353 6.36 -7.18 -0.52
C ALA A 353 7.60 -7.66 -1.32
N PRO A 354 7.67 -8.90 -1.82
CA PRO A 354 8.75 -9.31 -2.72
C PRO A 354 8.83 -8.49 -4.01
N SER A 355 7.68 -8.13 -4.60
CA SER A 355 7.66 -7.26 -5.78
C SER A 355 8.17 -5.84 -5.47
N ILE A 356 7.82 -5.30 -4.32
CA ILE A 356 8.34 -3.99 -3.85
C ILE A 356 9.86 -4.07 -3.65
N ARG A 357 10.39 -5.18 -3.10
CA ARG A 357 11.84 -5.38 -2.97
C ARG A 357 12.55 -5.31 -4.31
N GLU A 358 11.98 -5.86 -5.38
CA GLU A 358 12.57 -5.72 -6.73
C GLU A 358 12.57 -4.28 -7.21
N PHE A 359 11.47 -3.55 -7.05
CA PHE A 359 11.38 -2.15 -7.48
C PHE A 359 12.37 -1.23 -6.74
N LEU A 360 12.62 -1.52 -5.47
CA LEU A 360 13.44 -0.68 -4.59
C LEU A 360 14.87 -1.21 -4.39
N ASP A 361 15.31 -2.21 -5.17
CA ASP A 361 16.61 -2.87 -5.05
C ASP A 361 16.93 -3.36 -3.62
N LEU A 362 15.91 -3.83 -2.90
CA LEU A 362 16.04 -4.40 -1.57
C LEU A 362 16.33 -5.90 -1.62
N PRO A 363 17.07 -6.44 -0.63
CA PRO A 363 17.31 -7.88 -0.55
C PRO A 363 16.02 -8.68 -0.40
N GLN A 364 15.88 -9.75 -1.20
CA GLN A 364 14.78 -10.69 -1.10
C GLN A 364 14.92 -11.58 0.15
N LYS A 365 13.78 -11.87 0.80
CA LYS A 365 13.68 -12.92 1.82
C LYS A 365 13.59 -14.28 1.11
N LYS A 366 14.34 -15.27 1.59
CA LYS A 366 14.43 -16.61 0.95
C LYS A 366 13.95 -17.75 1.85
N GLU A 367 13.54 -17.42 3.05
CA GLU A 367 13.04 -18.38 4.03
C GLU A 367 11.68 -18.95 3.57
N GLU A 368 11.35 -20.13 4.04
CA GLU A 368 10.08 -20.80 3.74
C GLU A 368 8.87 -19.94 4.16
N GLY A 369 7.85 -19.94 3.32
CA GLY A 369 6.60 -19.20 3.54
C GLY A 369 6.58 -17.78 2.98
N TYR A 370 7.74 -17.23 2.55
CA TYR A 370 7.75 -15.95 1.82
C TYR A 370 7.27 -16.12 0.38
N GLY A 371 6.50 -15.15 -0.09
CA GLY A 371 6.11 -15.05 -1.50
C GLY A 371 7.31 -14.76 -2.41
N ILE A 372 7.09 -14.93 -3.70
CA ILE A 372 8.03 -14.54 -4.76
C ILE A 372 7.48 -13.34 -5.52
N PRO A 373 8.32 -12.49 -6.14
CA PRO A 373 7.84 -11.35 -6.93
C PRO A 373 6.85 -11.75 -8.02
N ILE A 374 5.90 -10.88 -8.30
CA ILE A 374 4.94 -11.05 -9.40
C ILE A 374 5.67 -10.80 -10.71
N ASN A 375 5.57 -11.74 -11.65
CA ASN A 375 6.12 -11.56 -12.99
C ASN A 375 5.30 -10.54 -13.78
N LEU A 376 5.88 -9.38 -14.04
CA LEU A 376 5.25 -8.27 -14.78
C LEU A 376 5.71 -8.14 -16.24
N ASN A 377 6.59 -9.05 -16.70
CA ASN A 377 7.13 -9.06 -18.06
C ASN A 377 6.25 -9.87 -19.04
#